data_53279f8db3776cc1c55b8a63e6a3768a
#
_entry.id   53279f8db3776cc1c55b8a63e6a3768a
#
_cell.length_a   1.000
_cell.length_b   1.000
_cell.length_c   1.000
_cell.angle_alpha   90.00
_cell.angle_beta   90.00
_cell.angle_gamma   90.00
#
_symmetry.space_group_name_H-M   'P 1'
#
loop_
_entity.id
_entity.type
_entity.pdbx_description
1 polymer ?
#
loop_
_entity_poly.entity_id
_entity_poly.type
_entity_poly.pdbx_seq_one_letter_code
_entity_poly.pdbx_strand_id
1 'polypeptide(L)'
;SLFAGIAFSFARLGNVHAMSHPVSAFFDVPHGVANAVLLPVIAEYNALADHGKYLTIYNDISPIPAYADEFEPMMLVDAIRELCTDIGIPENLTIAINNASKTGTVTKEEIESRIEPMAVDAMKSGNIAVNPRASRQCDIEMLYRRAL
;
A
#
# COMPACT_ATOMS: atom_id res chain seq x y z
N SER A 1 2.60 -16.42 11.94
CA SER A 1 1.93 -15.12 12.24
C SER A 1 2.40 -14.48 13.55
N LEU A 2 2.73 -15.24 14.62
CA LEU A 2 3.19 -14.67 15.90
C LEU A 2 4.43 -13.78 15.74
N PHE A 3 5.49 -14.26 15.07
CA PHE A 3 6.71 -13.46 14.85
C PHE A 3 6.44 -12.20 14.03
N ALA A 4 5.57 -12.26 13.02
CA ALA A 4 5.16 -11.07 12.27
C ALA A 4 4.41 -10.07 13.18
N GLY A 5 3.53 -10.55 14.06
CA GLY A 5 2.84 -9.72 15.05
C GLY A 5 3.81 -9.04 16.03
N ILE A 6 4.82 -9.74 16.52
CA ILE A 6 5.88 -9.17 17.36
C ILE A 6 6.69 -8.13 16.57
N ALA A 7 7.12 -8.46 15.36
CA ALA A 7 7.91 -7.56 14.52
C ALA A 7 7.19 -6.22 14.27
N PHE A 8 5.92 -6.24 13.83
CA PHE A 8 5.21 -4.99 13.56
C PHE A 8 4.88 -4.18 14.83
N SER A 9 4.74 -4.83 15.98
CA SER A 9 4.51 -4.12 17.25
C SER A 9 5.68 -3.19 17.61
N PHE A 10 6.89 -3.56 17.23
CA PHE A 10 8.09 -2.76 17.44
C PHE A 10 8.41 -1.84 16.25
N ALA A 11 8.31 -2.33 15.02
CA ALA A 11 8.69 -1.61 13.81
C ALA A 11 7.60 -0.64 13.30
N ARG A 12 6.35 -0.82 13.73
CA ARG A 12 5.16 -0.18 13.13
C ARG A 12 4.98 -0.54 11.66
N LEU A 13 4.08 0.15 10.93
CA LEU A 13 3.51 -0.39 9.68
C LEU A 13 3.62 0.54 8.46
N GLY A 14 4.19 1.75 8.60
CA GLY A 14 4.40 2.68 7.49
C GLY A 14 3.12 3.19 6.81
N ASN A 15 3.29 3.72 5.59
CA ASN A 15 2.24 4.40 4.82
C ASN A 15 1.07 3.48 4.43
N VAL A 16 1.31 2.19 4.18
CA VAL A 16 0.24 1.25 3.79
C VAL A 16 -0.89 1.29 4.80
N HIS A 17 -0.59 1.10 6.09
CA HIS A 17 -1.60 1.11 7.14
C HIS A 17 -2.10 2.50 7.49
N ALA A 18 -1.25 3.52 7.39
CA ALA A 18 -1.69 4.90 7.59
C ALA A 18 -2.76 5.30 6.57
N MET A 19 -2.63 4.85 5.32
CA MET A 19 -3.54 5.15 4.23
C MET A 19 -4.76 4.21 4.17
N SER A 20 -4.60 2.94 4.55
CA SER A 20 -5.71 1.99 4.51
C SER A 20 -6.80 2.26 5.56
N HIS A 21 -6.44 2.80 6.72
CA HIS A 21 -7.42 3.15 7.76
C HIS A 21 -8.47 4.15 7.28
N PRO A 22 -8.11 5.31 6.67
CA PRO A 22 -9.11 6.21 6.08
C PRO A 22 -9.94 5.56 4.98
N VAL A 23 -9.33 4.74 4.09
CA VAL A 23 -10.10 4.02 3.05
C VAL A 23 -11.18 3.15 3.67
N SER A 24 -10.83 2.39 4.71
CA SER A 24 -11.81 1.56 5.43
C SER A 24 -12.87 2.41 6.14
N ALA A 25 -12.48 3.54 6.73
CA ALA A 25 -13.40 4.40 7.49
C ALA A 25 -14.40 5.15 6.58
N PHE A 26 -13.96 5.61 5.40
CA PHE A 26 -14.80 6.39 4.49
C PHE A 26 -15.66 5.53 3.56
N PHE A 27 -15.21 4.30 3.23
CA PHE A 27 -15.81 3.49 2.18
C PHE A 27 -16.13 2.05 2.58
N ASP A 28 -16.03 1.70 3.86
CA ASP A 28 -16.27 0.34 4.38
C ASP A 28 -15.44 -0.78 3.71
N VAL A 29 -14.36 -0.44 3.02
CA VAL A 29 -13.46 -1.43 2.41
C VAL A 29 -12.84 -2.28 3.52
N PRO A 30 -12.88 -3.62 3.43
CA PRO A 30 -12.21 -4.47 4.41
C PRO A 30 -10.72 -4.10 4.52
N HIS A 31 -10.22 -3.96 5.76
CA HIS A 31 -8.87 -3.45 6.03
C HIS A 31 -7.76 -4.21 5.28
N GLY A 32 -7.87 -5.54 5.23
CA GLY A 32 -6.91 -6.38 4.50
C GLY A 32 -6.90 -6.10 2.99
N VAL A 33 -8.08 -5.84 2.40
CA VAL A 33 -8.22 -5.48 0.98
C VAL A 33 -7.62 -4.10 0.73
N ALA A 34 -7.93 -3.11 1.57
CA ALA A 34 -7.35 -1.76 1.45
C ALA A 34 -5.81 -1.79 1.54
N ASN A 35 -5.26 -2.58 2.47
CA ASN A 35 -3.80 -2.77 2.57
C ASN A 35 -3.23 -3.41 1.30
N ALA A 36 -3.85 -4.47 0.79
CA ALA A 36 -3.34 -5.20 -0.37
C ALA A 36 -3.35 -4.36 -1.64
N VAL A 37 -4.42 -3.57 -1.87
CA VAL A 37 -4.52 -2.65 -3.03
C VAL A 37 -3.49 -1.53 -2.96
N LEU A 38 -3.22 -0.99 -1.76
CA LEU A 38 -2.27 0.10 -1.57
C LEU A 38 -0.81 -0.38 -1.57
N LEU A 39 -0.56 -1.65 -1.23
CA LEU A 39 0.80 -2.17 -1.04
C LEU A 39 1.71 -1.97 -2.26
N PRO A 40 1.34 -2.36 -3.50
CA PRO A 40 2.24 -2.19 -4.64
C PRO A 40 2.55 -0.73 -4.95
N VAL A 41 1.58 0.18 -4.81
CA VAL A 41 1.76 1.62 -5.05
C VAL A 41 2.74 2.22 -4.04
N ILE A 42 2.61 1.83 -2.77
CA ILE A 42 3.49 2.34 -1.70
C ILE A 42 4.85 1.65 -1.73
N ALA A 43 4.93 0.37 -2.10
CA ALA A 43 6.21 -0.30 -2.34
C ALA A 43 7.01 0.40 -3.44
N GLU A 44 6.38 0.76 -4.56
CA GLU A 44 7.00 1.54 -5.62
C GLU A 44 7.48 2.92 -5.13
N TYR A 45 6.67 3.62 -4.34
CA TYR A 45 7.07 4.89 -3.73
C TYR A 45 8.30 4.73 -2.81
N ASN A 46 8.33 3.67 -2.00
CA ASN A 46 9.41 3.38 -1.06
C ASN A 46 10.67 2.85 -1.74
N ALA A 47 10.58 2.31 -2.96
CA ALA A 47 11.72 1.80 -3.73
C ALA A 47 12.85 2.82 -3.87
N LEU A 48 12.52 4.13 -3.94
CA LEU A 48 13.50 5.21 -4.01
C LEU A 48 14.27 5.45 -2.70
N ALA A 49 13.84 4.83 -1.60
CA ALA A 49 14.50 4.89 -0.30
C ALA A 49 14.95 3.49 0.16
N ASP A 50 15.01 2.52 -0.76
CA ASP A 50 15.52 1.19 -0.45
C ASP A 50 17.04 1.22 -0.29
N HIS A 51 17.51 0.48 0.71
CA HIS A 51 18.92 0.30 1.03
C HIS A 51 19.31 -1.20 1.01
N GLY A 52 18.73 -1.94 0.05
CA GLY A 52 19.01 -3.36 -0.16
C GLY A 52 18.04 -4.33 0.53
N LYS A 53 17.01 -3.84 1.24
CA LYS A 53 15.98 -4.70 1.84
C LYS A 53 15.10 -5.37 0.78
N TYR A 54 14.84 -4.68 -0.33
CA TYR A 54 14.03 -5.22 -1.41
C TYR A 54 14.69 -6.43 -2.07
N LEU A 55 16.00 -6.38 -2.30
CA LEU A 55 16.76 -7.54 -2.77
C LEU A 55 16.65 -8.73 -1.80
N THR A 56 16.81 -8.48 -0.50
CA THR A 56 16.68 -9.52 0.52
C THR A 56 15.29 -10.17 0.49
N ILE A 57 14.23 -9.35 0.51
CA ILE A 57 12.83 -9.83 0.47
C ILE A 57 12.57 -10.59 -0.85
N TYR A 58 13.02 -10.05 -1.98
CA TYR A 58 12.85 -10.68 -3.28
C TYR A 58 13.49 -12.07 -3.31
N ASN A 59 14.71 -12.21 -2.84
CA ASN A 59 15.44 -13.49 -2.80
C ASN A 59 14.83 -14.49 -1.82
N ASP A 60 14.15 -14.02 -0.76
CA ASP A 60 13.43 -14.89 0.18
C ASP A 60 12.15 -15.49 -0.40
N ILE A 61 11.52 -14.82 -1.39
CA ILE A 61 10.24 -15.24 -1.96
C ILE A 61 10.36 -15.77 -3.40
N SER A 62 11.41 -15.38 -4.12
CA SER A 62 11.60 -15.78 -5.52
C SER A 62 12.21 -17.18 -5.62
N PRO A 63 11.71 -18.04 -6.53
CA PRO A 63 12.35 -19.32 -6.83
C PRO A 63 13.72 -19.16 -7.52
N ILE A 64 13.98 -17.99 -8.12
CA ILE A 64 15.24 -17.67 -8.78
C ILE A 64 15.79 -16.40 -8.12
N PRO A 65 16.84 -16.52 -7.28
CA PRO A 65 17.47 -15.36 -6.66
C PRO A 65 18.10 -14.43 -7.69
N ALA A 66 18.01 -13.12 -7.45
CA ALA A 66 18.72 -12.10 -8.21
C ALA A 66 20.05 -11.75 -7.55
N TYR A 67 21.06 -11.41 -8.36
CA TYR A 67 22.30 -10.83 -7.89
C TYR A 67 22.16 -9.31 -7.71
N ALA A 68 23.00 -8.74 -6.84
CA ALA A 68 22.89 -7.33 -6.47
C ALA A 68 23.11 -6.34 -7.65
N ASP A 69 23.86 -6.73 -8.65
CA ASP A 69 24.13 -5.97 -9.89
C ASP A 69 23.03 -6.14 -10.96
N GLU A 70 22.15 -7.11 -10.79
CA GLU A 70 21.03 -7.39 -11.70
C GLU A 70 19.67 -6.98 -11.10
N PHE A 71 19.62 -6.77 -9.79
CA PHE A 71 18.37 -6.48 -9.08
C PHE A 71 17.97 -5.02 -9.19
N GLU A 72 16.75 -4.79 -9.63
CA GLU A 72 16.07 -3.51 -9.53
C GLU A 72 14.91 -3.59 -8.53
N PRO A 73 14.72 -2.58 -7.63
CA PRO A 73 13.64 -2.59 -6.65
C PRO A 73 12.24 -2.82 -7.22
N MET A 74 12.04 -2.46 -8.50
CA MET A 74 10.79 -2.73 -9.21
C MET A 74 10.49 -4.21 -9.40
N MET A 75 11.50 -5.09 -9.42
CA MET A 75 11.29 -6.54 -9.50
C MET A 75 10.48 -7.06 -8.31
N LEU A 76 10.74 -6.55 -7.10
CA LEU A 76 9.90 -6.89 -5.92
C LEU A 76 8.49 -6.31 -6.05
N VAL A 77 8.35 -5.08 -6.54
CA VAL A 77 7.04 -4.44 -6.74
C VAL A 77 6.20 -5.24 -7.73
N ASP A 78 6.80 -5.70 -8.82
CA ASP A 78 6.11 -6.50 -9.84
C ASP A 78 5.73 -7.89 -9.31
N ALA A 79 6.59 -8.53 -8.51
CA ALA A 79 6.24 -9.77 -7.83
C ALA A 79 5.05 -9.61 -6.86
N ILE A 80 4.96 -8.47 -6.15
CA ILE A 80 3.81 -8.14 -5.30
C ILE A 80 2.54 -7.95 -6.16
N ARG A 81 2.63 -7.27 -7.30
CA ARG A 81 1.50 -7.08 -8.23
C ARG A 81 1.00 -8.42 -8.79
N GLU A 82 1.91 -9.28 -9.21
CA GLU A 82 1.59 -10.62 -9.69
C GLU A 82 0.85 -11.42 -8.62
N LEU A 83 1.39 -11.48 -7.41
CA LEU A 83 0.72 -12.14 -6.28
C LEU A 83 -0.68 -11.57 -6.03
N CYS A 84 -0.84 -10.24 -6.02
CA CYS A 84 -2.16 -9.61 -5.83
C CYS A 84 -3.15 -10.06 -6.92
N THR A 85 -2.70 -10.16 -8.16
CA THR A 85 -3.52 -10.63 -9.28
C THR A 85 -3.91 -12.10 -9.10
N ASP A 86 -2.96 -12.96 -8.76
CA ASP A 86 -3.15 -14.41 -8.62
C ASP A 86 -4.16 -14.75 -7.51
N ILE A 87 -4.17 -13.99 -6.42
CA ILE A 87 -5.10 -14.21 -5.30
C ILE A 87 -6.39 -13.36 -5.40
N GLY A 88 -6.60 -12.65 -6.51
CA GLY A 88 -7.83 -11.93 -6.80
C GLY A 88 -8.04 -10.65 -6.00
N ILE A 89 -6.95 -9.96 -5.60
CA ILE A 89 -7.04 -8.62 -5.02
C ILE A 89 -7.53 -7.64 -6.10
N PRO A 90 -8.47 -6.73 -5.78
CA PRO A 90 -8.89 -5.67 -6.71
C PRO A 90 -7.69 -4.87 -7.22
N GLU A 91 -7.68 -4.60 -8.53
CA GLU A 91 -6.58 -3.93 -9.20
C GLU A 91 -6.32 -2.50 -8.67
N ASN A 92 -7.38 -1.84 -8.22
CA ASN A 92 -7.32 -0.45 -7.75
C ASN A 92 -8.37 -0.15 -6.68
N LEU A 93 -8.28 1.02 -6.04
CA LEU A 93 -9.20 1.45 -4.99
C LEU A 93 -10.62 1.66 -5.50
N THR A 94 -10.80 2.11 -6.75
CA THR A 94 -12.15 2.30 -7.32
C THR A 94 -12.92 0.98 -7.34
N ILE A 95 -12.27 -0.09 -7.78
CA ILE A 95 -12.86 -1.44 -7.81
C ILE A 95 -13.09 -1.94 -6.37
N ALA A 96 -12.10 -1.78 -5.48
CA ALA A 96 -12.22 -2.22 -4.10
C ALA A 96 -13.38 -1.53 -3.36
N ILE A 97 -13.53 -0.22 -3.54
CA ILE A 97 -14.61 0.58 -2.95
C ILE A 97 -15.95 0.14 -3.49
N ASN A 98 -16.08 -0.04 -4.81
CA ASN A 98 -17.34 -0.47 -5.41
C ASN A 98 -17.74 -1.89 -5.01
N ASN A 99 -16.77 -2.80 -4.84
CA ASN A 99 -17.01 -4.14 -4.32
C ASN A 99 -17.49 -4.15 -2.86
N ALA A 100 -17.07 -3.17 -2.05
CA ALA A 100 -17.48 -3.03 -0.67
C ALA A 100 -18.79 -2.26 -0.50
N SER A 101 -19.17 -1.42 -1.46
CA SER A 101 -20.32 -0.53 -1.37
C SER A 101 -21.65 -1.29 -1.30
N LYS A 102 -22.46 -0.94 -0.30
CA LYS A 102 -23.81 -1.47 -0.08
C LYS A 102 -24.91 -0.55 -0.66
N THR A 103 -24.55 0.66 -1.06
CA THR A 103 -25.48 1.72 -1.43
C THR A 103 -25.51 2.02 -2.92
N GLY A 104 -24.74 1.32 -3.72
CA GLY A 104 -24.63 1.50 -5.16
C GLY A 104 -23.20 1.85 -5.61
N THR A 105 -23.07 2.21 -6.87
CA THR A 105 -21.77 2.56 -7.45
C THR A 105 -21.29 3.91 -6.93
N VAL A 106 -20.08 3.93 -6.37
CA VAL A 106 -19.36 5.15 -5.98
C VAL A 106 -18.57 5.64 -7.19
N THR A 107 -18.78 6.88 -7.61
CA THR A 107 -18.11 7.45 -8.78
C THR A 107 -16.66 7.83 -8.46
N LYS A 108 -15.83 7.94 -9.50
CA LYS A 108 -14.44 8.37 -9.33
C LYS A 108 -14.36 9.77 -8.72
N GLU A 109 -15.23 10.67 -9.14
CA GLU A 109 -15.32 12.03 -8.64
C GLU A 109 -15.67 12.08 -7.14
N GLU A 110 -16.55 11.19 -6.68
CA GLU A 110 -16.86 11.06 -5.25
C GLU A 110 -15.66 10.58 -4.47
N ILE A 111 -14.91 9.59 -4.98
CA ILE A 111 -13.68 9.11 -4.34
C ILE A 111 -12.62 10.22 -4.31
N GLU A 112 -12.42 10.91 -5.43
CA GLU A 112 -11.46 12.02 -5.52
C GLU A 112 -11.77 13.15 -4.53
N SER A 113 -13.06 13.46 -4.30
CA SER A 113 -13.49 14.46 -3.31
C SER A 113 -13.12 14.10 -1.87
N ARG A 114 -12.83 12.83 -1.59
CA ARG A 114 -12.43 12.31 -0.27
C ARG A 114 -10.93 12.17 -0.10
N ILE A 115 -10.12 12.35 -1.15
CA ILE A 115 -8.67 12.17 -1.07
C ILE A 115 -8.04 13.11 -0.06
N GLU A 116 -8.36 14.39 -0.09
CA GLU A 116 -7.81 15.37 0.85
C GLU A 116 -8.16 15.03 2.31
N PRO A 117 -9.44 14.81 2.69
CA PRO A 117 -9.78 14.36 4.05
C PRO A 117 -9.06 13.06 4.46
N MET A 118 -8.99 12.08 3.56
CA MET A 118 -8.27 10.82 3.83
C MET A 118 -6.78 11.04 4.05
N ALA A 119 -6.15 11.92 3.26
CA ALA A 119 -4.73 12.25 3.42
C ALA A 119 -4.47 12.96 4.75
N VAL A 120 -5.33 13.90 5.15
CA VAL A 120 -5.26 14.56 6.47
C VAL A 120 -5.36 13.54 7.61
N ASP A 121 -6.26 12.57 7.51
CA ASP A 121 -6.41 11.52 8.52
C ASP A 121 -5.21 10.55 8.53
N ALA A 122 -4.71 10.16 7.36
CA ALA A 122 -3.51 9.35 7.24
C ALA A 122 -2.30 10.02 7.91
N MET A 123 -2.14 11.34 7.74
CA MET A 123 -1.03 12.10 8.33
C MET A 123 -1.07 12.16 9.88
N LYS A 124 -2.23 11.93 10.50
CA LYS A 124 -2.36 11.83 11.96
C LYS A 124 -1.86 10.48 12.50
N SER A 125 -1.68 9.49 11.62
CA SER A 125 -1.22 8.17 12.02
C SER A 125 0.25 8.17 12.41
N GLY A 126 0.58 7.61 13.57
CA GLY A 126 1.98 7.38 13.96
C GLY A 126 2.76 6.44 13.03
N ASN A 127 2.07 5.76 12.10
CA ASN A 127 2.71 4.90 11.10
C ASN A 127 3.45 5.71 10.01
N ILE A 128 3.02 6.93 9.71
CA ILE A 128 3.68 7.81 8.72
C ILE A 128 5.15 8.06 9.07
N ALA A 129 5.43 8.29 10.35
CA ALA A 129 6.77 8.67 10.81
C ALA A 129 7.82 7.56 10.66
N VAL A 130 7.39 6.31 10.50
CA VAL A 130 8.29 5.15 10.37
C VAL A 130 8.36 4.61 8.93
N ASN A 131 7.69 5.26 7.99
CA ASN A 131 7.77 4.86 6.59
C ASN A 131 9.20 5.08 6.06
N PRO A 132 9.79 4.15 5.30
CA PRO A 132 11.17 4.27 4.79
C PRO A 132 11.43 5.56 4.04
N ARG A 133 10.49 5.99 3.21
CA ARG A 133 10.53 7.28 2.52
C ARG A 133 9.60 8.26 3.22
N ALA A 134 10.15 9.38 3.68
CA ALA A 134 9.37 10.45 4.31
C ALA A 134 8.26 10.95 3.37
N SER A 135 7.08 11.20 3.93
CA SER A 135 5.89 11.60 3.16
C SER A 135 5.25 12.84 3.76
N ARG A 136 4.90 13.79 2.89
CA ARG A 136 4.06 14.95 3.20
C ARG A 136 2.62 14.64 2.77
N GLN A 137 1.67 15.45 3.18
CA GLN A 137 0.27 15.29 2.81
C GLN A 137 0.09 15.20 1.28
N CYS A 138 0.75 16.06 0.51
CA CYS A 138 0.67 16.04 -0.97
C CYS A 138 1.19 14.73 -1.58
N ASP A 139 2.17 14.09 -0.95
CA ASP A 139 2.67 12.78 -1.38
C ASP A 139 1.60 11.70 -1.12
N ILE A 140 0.91 11.75 0.03
CA ILE A 140 -0.20 10.83 0.35
C ILE A 140 -1.39 11.02 -0.61
N GLU A 141 -1.75 12.27 -0.92
CA GLU A 141 -2.80 12.55 -1.91
C GLU A 141 -2.43 12.01 -3.30
N MET A 142 -1.19 12.20 -3.73
CA MET A 142 -0.68 11.66 -4.99
C MET A 142 -0.73 10.13 -5.00
N LEU A 143 -0.35 9.47 -3.91
CA LEU A 143 -0.40 8.01 -3.78
C LEU A 143 -1.84 7.48 -3.84
N TYR A 144 -2.81 8.16 -3.21
CA TYR A 144 -4.23 7.80 -3.36
C TYR A 144 -4.69 7.90 -4.83
N ARG A 145 -4.33 9.00 -5.53
CA ARG A 145 -4.69 9.18 -6.96
C ARG A 145 -4.07 8.10 -7.84
N ARG A 146 -2.85 7.65 -7.53
CA ARG A 146 -2.19 6.56 -8.25
C ARG A 146 -2.80 5.18 -7.99
N ALA A 147 -3.49 5.04 -6.87
CA ALA A 147 -4.17 3.80 -6.50
C ALA A 147 -5.62 3.72 -7.03
N LEU A 148 -6.17 4.79 -7.67
CA LEU A 148 -7.47 4.81 -8.34
C LEU A 148 -7.40 4.21 -9.75
#